data_704e5cf9366b9aa97731514441dd86b7
#
_entry.id   704e5cf9366b9aa97731514441dd86b7
#
_cell.length_a   1.000
_cell.length_b   1.000
_cell.length_c   1.000
_cell.angle_alpha   90.00
_cell.angle_beta   90.00
_cell.angle_gamma   90.00
#
_symmetry.space_group_name_H-M   'P 1'
#
loop_
_entity.id
_entity.type
_entity.pdbx_description
1 polymer ?
#
loop_
_entity_poly.entity_id
_entity_poly.type
_entity_poly.pdbx_seq_one_letter_code
_entity_poly.pdbx_strand_id
1 'polypeptide(L)'
;MKALVKRLFAMAGLGVYRVGASQNNNSHTPVVTSPIHHNSKEGLEAFYSNREAVESYLDPAFYERIIDLGLTFGVGYDEKRIADIGCGTGGLLKALKNRFRPRSLTGFEYSEKAIDIARSQVPDVEFCYFDIYEGSVRQFDVIFCVEVLEHLLHPDTALRNVIGMLADSGTVLVTVPNGRIDTFDGHINFWSPESWNVFLKNVCADLSVKTGLMEDGQNNYAVITKSESLVTAN
;
A
#
# COMPACT_ATOMS: atom_id res chain seq x y z
N MET A 1 12.64 -31.82 -21.54
CA MET A 1 13.72 -30.85 -21.37
C MET A 1 13.22 -29.42 -21.08
N LYS A 2 12.30 -28.82 -21.89
CA LYS A 2 11.81 -27.45 -21.71
C LYS A 2 11.07 -27.19 -20.37
N ALA A 3 10.32 -28.16 -19.86
CA ALA A 3 9.59 -28.02 -18.59
C ALA A 3 10.51 -28.10 -17.35
N LEU A 4 11.59 -28.88 -17.45
CA LEU A 4 12.57 -29.02 -16.37
C LEU A 4 13.41 -27.74 -16.21
N VAL A 5 13.78 -27.13 -17.32
CA VAL A 5 14.52 -25.85 -17.32
C VAL A 5 13.68 -24.72 -16.72
N LYS A 6 12.38 -24.61 -17.09
CA LYS A 6 11.49 -23.63 -16.49
C LYS A 6 11.34 -23.81 -14.97
N ARG A 7 11.28 -25.05 -14.48
CA ARG A 7 11.22 -25.35 -13.03
C ARG A 7 12.50 -24.96 -12.29
N LEU A 8 13.66 -25.24 -12.88
CA LEU A 8 14.96 -24.87 -12.31
C LEU A 8 15.14 -23.34 -12.21
N PHE A 9 14.72 -22.60 -13.23
CA PHE A 9 14.78 -21.14 -13.20
C PHE A 9 13.76 -20.52 -12.23
N ALA A 10 12.58 -21.07 -12.10
CA ALA A 10 11.59 -20.65 -11.11
C ALA A 10 12.07 -20.88 -9.67
N MET A 11 12.80 -21.98 -9.40
CA MET A 11 13.40 -22.26 -8.09
C MET A 11 14.59 -21.33 -7.78
N ALA A 12 15.21 -20.72 -8.79
CA ALA A 12 16.31 -19.76 -8.64
C ALA A 12 15.81 -18.29 -8.65
N GLY A 13 14.48 -18.05 -8.68
CA GLY A 13 13.92 -16.69 -8.75
C GLY A 13 14.20 -15.96 -10.07
N LEU A 14 14.57 -16.71 -11.13
CA LEU A 14 14.87 -16.15 -12.45
C LEU A 14 13.70 -16.44 -13.41
N GLY A 15 13.01 -15.40 -13.83
CA GLY A 15 12.02 -15.47 -14.91
C GLY A 15 12.70 -15.56 -16.28
N VAL A 16 12.45 -16.62 -17.05
CA VAL A 16 12.91 -16.72 -18.44
C VAL A 16 11.78 -16.27 -19.37
N TYR A 17 11.89 -15.07 -19.89
CA TYR A 17 10.99 -14.57 -20.92
C TYR A 17 11.52 -14.93 -22.30
N ARG A 18 10.71 -15.60 -23.09
CA ARG A 18 11.01 -15.90 -24.48
C ARG A 18 10.48 -14.73 -25.33
N VAL A 19 11.35 -13.92 -25.88
CA VAL A 19 10.99 -13.06 -26.99
C VAL A 19 10.74 -13.96 -28.20
N GLY A 20 9.49 -14.33 -28.43
CA GLY A 20 9.09 -15.12 -29.58
C GLY A 20 9.06 -14.23 -30.80
N ALA A 21 9.92 -14.48 -31.77
CA ALA A 21 9.71 -14.01 -33.14
C ALA A 21 8.48 -14.74 -33.70
N SER A 22 7.31 -14.12 -33.65
CA SER A 22 6.14 -14.53 -34.42
C SER A 22 6.10 -13.70 -35.68
N GLN A 23 6.40 -14.35 -36.80
CA GLN A 23 5.99 -13.86 -38.11
C GLN A 23 4.49 -14.10 -38.25
N ASN A 24 3.70 -13.07 -37.98
CA ASN A 24 2.36 -12.92 -38.54
C ASN A 24 2.05 -11.42 -38.66
N ASN A 25 1.88 -11.01 -39.92
CA ASN A 25 1.45 -9.70 -40.34
C ASN A 25 0.00 -9.41 -39.84
N ASN A 26 -0.12 -8.86 -38.67
CA ASN A 26 -1.22 -7.99 -38.26
C ASN A 26 -0.65 -7.02 -37.24
N SER A 27 -0.68 -5.75 -37.58
CA SER A 27 -0.09 -4.62 -36.88
C SER A 27 -0.83 -4.29 -35.57
N HIS A 28 -0.78 -5.20 -34.60
CA HIS A 28 -0.95 -4.89 -33.19
C HIS A 28 0.37 -5.17 -32.50
N THR A 29 1.23 -4.17 -32.45
CA THR A 29 2.32 -4.14 -31.48
C THR A 29 1.67 -4.33 -30.10
N PRO A 30 2.04 -5.37 -29.32
CA PRO A 30 1.60 -5.43 -27.94
C PRO A 30 2.13 -4.17 -27.27
N VAL A 31 1.23 -3.34 -26.79
CA VAL A 31 1.59 -2.18 -25.97
C VAL A 31 2.12 -2.81 -24.67
N VAL A 32 3.44 -2.86 -24.54
CA VAL A 32 4.06 -3.17 -23.26
C VAL A 32 3.77 -1.96 -22.38
N THR A 33 2.72 -2.05 -21.58
CA THR A 33 2.42 -1.04 -20.57
C THR A 33 3.55 -1.09 -19.57
N SER A 34 4.39 -0.04 -19.50
CA SER A 34 5.42 0.03 -18.50
C SER A 34 4.77 0.15 -17.11
N PRO A 35 5.35 -0.40 -16.03
CA PRO A 35 4.87 -0.21 -14.67
C PRO A 35 4.67 1.26 -14.30
N ILE A 36 5.48 2.16 -14.85
CA ILE A 36 5.35 3.62 -14.66
C ILE A 36 4.04 4.14 -15.27
N HIS A 37 3.64 3.64 -16.44
CA HIS A 37 2.36 4.03 -17.03
C HIS A 37 1.18 3.47 -16.24
N HIS A 38 1.29 2.24 -15.73
CA HIS A 38 0.25 1.64 -14.89
C HIS A 38 -0.04 2.49 -13.64
N ASN A 39 1.00 3.07 -13.05
CA ASN A 39 0.94 3.91 -11.84
C ASN A 39 0.81 5.41 -12.15
N SER A 40 0.62 5.80 -13.40
CA SER A 40 0.26 7.17 -13.76
C SER A 40 -1.19 7.49 -13.39
N LYS A 41 -1.54 8.77 -13.32
CA LYS A 41 -2.93 9.18 -13.08
C LYS A 41 -3.88 8.55 -14.10
N GLU A 42 -3.52 8.57 -15.37
CA GLU A 42 -4.30 7.99 -16.46
C GLU A 42 -4.46 6.47 -16.31
N GLY A 43 -3.40 5.77 -15.90
CA GLY A 43 -3.42 4.33 -15.65
C GLY A 43 -4.35 3.96 -14.49
N LEU A 44 -4.27 4.69 -13.38
CA LEU A 44 -5.14 4.50 -12.23
C LEU A 44 -6.61 4.81 -12.55
N GLU A 45 -6.89 5.93 -13.27
CA GLU A 45 -8.24 6.25 -13.70
C GLU A 45 -8.83 5.18 -14.64
N ALA A 46 -8.01 4.61 -15.53
CA ALA A 46 -8.42 3.51 -16.40
C ALA A 46 -8.71 2.24 -15.59
N PHE A 47 -7.88 1.89 -14.62
CA PHE A 47 -8.09 0.73 -13.72
C PHE A 47 -9.40 0.86 -12.95
N TYR A 48 -9.62 1.99 -12.27
CA TYR A 48 -10.84 2.20 -11.47
C TYR A 48 -12.10 2.43 -12.32
N SER A 49 -11.96 2.69 -13.62
CA SER A 49 -13.08 2.68 -14.55
C SER A 49 -13.51 1.28 -15.00
N ASN A 50 -12.67 0.26 -14.78
CA ASN A 50 -12.97 -1.13 -15.08
C ASN A 50 -13.54 -1.85 -13.85
N ARG A 51 -14.86 -1.98 -13.79
CA ARG A 51 -15.56 -2.58 -12.65
C ARG A 51 -15.09 -4.00 -12.32
N GLU A 52 -14.86 -4.84 -13.33
CA GLU A 52 -14.43 -6.22 -13.16
C GLU A 52 -13.02 -6.27 -12.53
N ALA A 53 -12.10 -5.42 -13.01
CA ALA A 53 -10.77 -5.30 -12.42
C ALA A 53 -10.84 -4.87 -10.96
N VAL A 54 -11.65 -3.87 -10.62
CA VAL A 54 -11.85 -3.40 -9.25
C VAL A 54 -12.43 -4.49 -8.35
N GLU A 55 -13.49 -5.18 -8.80
CA GLU A 55 -14.12 -6.26 -8.03
C GLU A 55 -13.15 -7.44 -7.78
N SER A 56 -12.27 -7.76 -8.74
CA SER A 56 -11.28 -8.82 -8.58
C SER A 56 -10.15 -8.49 -7.60
N TYR A 57 -9.90 -7.20 -7.37
CA TYR A 57 -8.86 -6.71 -6.47
C TYR A 57 -9.32 -6.62 -5.00
N LEU A 58 -10.63 -6.56 -4.76
CA LEU A 58 -11.17 -6.37 -3.41
C LEU A 58 -11.11 -7.68 -2.61
N ASP A 59 -10.34 -7.68 -1.52
CA ASP A 59 -10.31 -8.74 -0.52
C ASP A 59 -10.69 -8.20 0.87
N PRO A 60 -11.97 -8.29 1.27
CA PRO A 60 -12.39 -7.85 2.61
C PRO A 60 -11.64 -8.56 3.75
N ALA A 61 -11.24 -9.82 3.57
CA ALA A 61 -10.50 -10.56 4.59
C ALA A 61 -9.08 -9.99 4.77
N PHE A 62 -8.49 -9.43 3.73
CA PHE A 62 -7.21 -8.74 3.82
C PHE A 62 -7.30 -7.51 4.73
N TYR A 63 -8.33 -6.69 4.57
CA TYR A 63 -8.53 -5.52 5.44
C TYR A 63 -8.72 -5.89 6.92
N GLU A 64 -9.44 -6.98 7.18
CA GLU A 64 -9.59 -7.48 8.55
C GLU A 64 -8.23 -7.91 9.15
N ARG A 65 -7.37 -8.60 8.36
CA ARG A 65 -6.02 -8.97 8.80
C ARG A 65 -5.13 -7.75 9.10
N ILE A 66 -5.25 -6.67 8.31
CA ILE A 66 -4.52 -5.42 8.57
C ILE A 66 -4.98 -4.77 9.88
N ILE A 67 -6.28 -4.74 10.13
CA ILE A 67 -6.84 -4.20 11.37
C ILE A 67 -6.38 -5.03 12.57
N ASP A 68 -6.44 -6.36 12.47
CA ASP A 68 -6.03 -7.28 13.53
C ASP A 68 -4.52 -7.21 13.80
N LEU A 69 -3.71 -6.99 12.76
CA LEU A 69 -2.29 -6.71 12.90
C LEU A 69 -2.06 -5.51 13.83
N GLY A 70 -2.75 -4.40 13.60
CA GLY A 70 -2.67 -3.23 14.47
C GLY A 70 -3.05 -3.53 15.91
N LEU A 71 -4.16 -4.26 16.14
CA LEU A 71 -4.58 -4.69 17.48
C LEU A 71 -3.50 -5.53 18.19
N THR A 72 -2.80 -6.41 17.46
CA THR A 72 -1.71 -7.22 17.99
C THR A 72 -0.56 -6.37 18.53
N PHE A 73 -0.36 -5.18 17.97
CA PHE A 73 0.62 -4.19 18.44
C PHE A 73 0.04 -3.15 19.40
N GLY A 74 -1.19 -3.35 19.89
CA GLY A 74 -1.84 -2.47 20.85
C GLY A 74 -2.42 -1.19 20.27
N VAL A 75 -2.59 -1.12 18.95
CA VAL A 75 -3.22 0.03 18.28
C VAL A 75 -4.72 -0.02 18.53
N GLY A 76 -5.25 0.96 19.27
CA GLY A 76 -6.70 1.14 19.42
C GLY A 76 -7.25 2.02 18.30
N TYR A 77 -8.51 1.79 17.93
CA TYR A 77 -9.17 2.53 16.86
C TYR A 77 -10.34 3.39 17.33
N ASP A 78 -10.92 3.09 18.51
CA ASP A 78 -12.01 3.88 19.07
C ASP A 78 -11.53 5.27 19.48
N GLU A 79 -12.35 6.29 19.22
CA GLU A 79 -12.08 7.71 19.49
C GLU A 79 -10.81 8.27 18.82
N LYS A 80 -10.26 7.57 17.81
CA LYS A 80 -9.06 7.98 17.07
C LYS A 80 -9.43 8.69 15.76
N ARG A 81 -8.58 9.66 15.39
CA ARG A 81 -8.56 10.22 14.04
C ARG A 81 -7.74 9.26 13.18
N ILE A 82 -8.36 8.64 12.20
CA ILE A 82 -7.74 7.62 11.38
C ILE A 82 -7.68 8.08 9.93
N ALA A 83 -6.52 7.92 9.30
CA ALA A 83 -6.32 8.13 7.88
C ALA A 83 -5.98 6.81 7.18
N ASP A 84 -6.39 6.70 5.92
CA ASP A 84 -5.98 5.65 4.99
C ASP A 84 -5.41 6.33 3.74
N ILE A 85 -4.10 6.14 3.51
CA ILE A 85 -3.36 6.75 2.41
C ILE A 85 -3.28 5.75 1.26
N GLY A 86 -3.78 6.13 0.09
CA GLY A 86 -4.03 5.22 -1.02
C GLY A 86 -5.25 4.35 -0.74
N CYS A 87 -6.32 4.96 -0.24
CA CYS A 87 -7.48 4.23 0.28
C CYS A 87 -8.30 3.49 -0.80
N GLY A 88 -7.98 3.67 -2.09
CA GLY A 88 -8.70 3.08 -3.20
C GLY A 88 -10.21 3.33 -3.08
N THR A 89 -10.99 2.26 -3.10
CA THR A 89 -12.47 2.32 -3.00
C THR A 89 -13.00 2.35 -1.57
N GLY A 90 -12.13 2.56 -0.57
CA GLY A 90 -12.52 2.76 0.84
C GLY A 90 -12.79 1.47 1.63
N GLY A 91 -12.32 0.31 1.16
CA GLY A 91 -12.61 -0.98 1.77
C GLY A 91 -12.13 -1.10 3.22
N LEU A 92 -10.90 -0.65 3.52
CA LEU A 92 -10.33 -0.66 4.87
C LEU A 92 -11.12 0.27 5.82
N LEU A 93 -11.46 1.48 5.36
CA LEU A 93 -12.24 2.43 6.15
C LEU A 93 -13.65 1.92 6.44
N LYS A 94 -14.25 1.18 5.50
CA LYS A 94 -15.52 0.49 5.70
C LYS A 94 -15.42 -0.57 6.79
N ALA A 95 -14.38 -1.40 6.77
CA ALA A 95 -14.14 -2.42 7.78
C ALA A 95 -13.95 -1.80 9.18
N LEU A 96 -13.13 -0.74 9.28
CA LEU A 96 -12.92 0.01 10.52
C LEU A 96 -14.22 0.59 11.06
N LYS A 97 -15.04 1.25 10.22
CA LYS A 97 -16.33 1.82 10.60
C LYS A 97 -17.30 0.77 11.13
N ASN A 98 -17.28 -0.43 10.59
CA ASN A 98 -18.17 -1.51 11.00
C ASN A 98 -17.78 -2.11 12.36
N ARG A 99 -16.49 -2.12 12.70
CA ARG A 99 -15.98 -2.76 13.93
C ARG A 99 -15.80 -1.81 15.11
N PHE A 100 -15.49 -0.55 14.85
CA PHE A 100 -15.06 0.42 15.87
C PHE A 100 -15.88 1.70 15.82
N ARG A 101 -15.58 2.61 16.76
CA ARG A 101 -16.17 3.94 16.85
C ARG A 101 -15.05 5.01 16.75
N PRO A 102 -14.41 5.15 15.59
CA PRO A 102 -13.36 6.17 15.42
C PRO A 102 -13.98 7.56 15.56
N ARG A 103 -13.17 8.51 16.02
CA ARG A 103 -13.53 9.92 16.09
C ARG A 103 -13.73 10.52 14.69
N SER A 104 -12.86 10.14 13.75
CA SER A 104 -13.01 10.46 12.33
C SER A 104 -12.27 9.44 11.46
N LEU A 105 -12.78 9.26 10.25
CA LEU A 105 -12.17 8.47 9.19
C LEU A 105 -11.95 9.39 7.98
N THR A 106 -10.73 9.37 7.42
CA THR A 106 -10.40 10.13 6.21
C THR A 106 -9.63 9.23 5.23
N GLY A 107 -10.13 9.09 4.02
CA GLY A 107 -9.44 8.43 2.91
C GLY A 107 -8.73 9.46 2.04
N PHE A 108 -7.48 9.18 1.71
CA PHE A 108 -6.67 9.95 0.78
C PHE A 108 -6.34 9.10 -0.44
N GLU A 109 -6.64 9.59 -1.63
CA GLU A 109 -6.49 8.83 -2.86
C GLU A 109 -6.13 9.75 -4.03
N TYR A 110 -5.33 9.25 -4.95
CA TYR A 110 -4.87 10.00 -6.13
C TYR A 110 -5.82 9.86 -7.33
N SER A 111 -6.63 8.78 -7.39
CA SER A 111 -7.65 8.59 -8.42
C SER A 111 -8.99 9.19 -8.01
N GLU A 112 -9.51 10.11 -8.81
CA GLU A 112 -10.85 10.68 -8.62
C GLU A 112 -11.95 9.61 -8.82
N LYS A 113 -11.73 8.64 -9.71
CA LYS A 113 -12.65 7.51 -9.91
C LYS A 113 -12.76 6.61 -8.69
N ALA A 114 -11.62 6.30 -8.06
CA ALA A 114 -11.62 5.54 -6.81
C ALA A 114 -12.36 6.29 -5.70
N ILE A 115 -12.13 7.61 -5.57
CA ILE A 115 -12.82 8.47 -4.62
C ILE A 115 -14.34 8.46 -4.84
N ASP A 116 -14.80 8.55 -6.08
CA ASP A 116 -16.23 8.50 -6.40
C ASP A 116 -16.86 7.17 -6.00
N ILE A 117 -16.16 6.06 -6.24
CA ILE A 117 -16.59 4.74 -5.79
C ILE A 117 -16.60 4.68 -4.27
N ALA A 118 -15.53 5.13 -3.59
CA ALA A 118 -15.42 5.13 -2.14
C ALA A 118 -16.56 5.92 -1.48
N ARG A 119 -16.87 7.11 -1.97
CA ARG A 119 -17.98 7.94 -1.49
C ARG A 119 -19.33 7.23 -1.62
N SER A 120 -19.54 6.49 -2.71
CA SER A 120 -20.77 5.73 -2.91
C SER A 120 -20.88 4.53 -1.97
N GLN A 121 -19.77 3.90 -1.60
CA GLN A 121 -19.73 2.71 -0.73
C GLN A 121 -19.72 3.04 0.76
N VAL A 122 -19.14 4.18 1.14
CA VAL A 122 -18.97 4.60 2.55
C VAL A 122 -19.32 6.09 2.70
N PRO A 123 -20.60 6.46 2.57
CA PRO A 123 -21.03 7.86 2.41
C PRO A 123 -20.69 8.80 3.58
N ASP A 124 -20.52 8.26 4.81
CA ASP A 124 -20.24 9.07 6.00
C ASP A 124 -18.73 9.17 6.32
N VAL A 125 -17.87 8.86 5.35
CA VAL A 125 -16.42 8.98 5.47
C VAL A 125 -15.94 10.11 4.55
N GLU A 126 -14.99 10.90 5.02
CA GLU A 126 -14.36 11.93 4.22
C GLU A 126 -13.36 11.29 3.25
N PHE A 127 -13.49 11.59 1.95
CA PHE A 127 -12.53 11.17 0.92
C PHE A 127 -11.97 12.39 0.19
N CYS A 128 -10.64 12.50 0.16
CA CYS A 128 -9.91 13.62 -0.38
C CYS A 128 -8.99 13.17 -1.52
N TYR A 129 -8.96 13.96 -2.60
CA TYR A 129 -7.86 13.85 -3.57
C TYR A 129 -6.55 14.22 -2.90
N PHE A 130 -5.52 13.42 -3.10
CA PHE A 130 -4.24 13.62 -2.44
C PHE A 130 -3.07 13.07 -3.26
N ASP A 131 -2.09 13.92 -3.54
CA ASP A 131 -0.79 13.49 -4.01
C ASP A 131 0.13 13.26 -2.80
N ILE A 132 0.54 12.02 -2.60
CA ILE A 132 1.38 11.61 -1.47
C ILE A 132 2.73 12.34 -1.44
N TYR A 133 3.19 12.86 -2.58
CA TYR A 133 4.44 13.61 -2.67
C TYR A 133 4.31 15.07 -2.17
N GLU A 134 3.11 15.62 -2.11
CA GLU A 134 2.88 16.97 -1.60
C GLU A 134 2.84 17.01 -0.06
N GLY A 135 2.53 15.89 0.58
CA GLY A 135 2.35 15.83 2.02
C GLY A 135 1.09 16.56 2.50
N SER A 136 0.88 16.63 3.81
CA SER A 136 -0.25 17.33 4.41
C SER A 136 0.10 17.82 5.82
N VAL A 137 -0.51 18.94 6.23
CA VAL A 137 -0.43 19.46 7.61
C VAL A 137 -1.47 18.85 8.55
N ARG A 138 -2.41 18.05 8.03
CA ARG A 138 -3.39 17.34 8.86
C ARG A 138 -2.68 16.26 9.67
N GLN A 139 -3.17 16.03 10.88
CA GLN A 139 -2.57 15.04 11.79
C GLN A 139 -3.59 14.00 12.25
N PHE A 140 -3.13 12.76 12.31
CA PHE A 140 -3.92 11.58 12.63
C PHE A 140 -3.26 10.77 13.73
N ASP A 141 -4.08 10.10 14.52
CA ASP A 141 -3.64 9.23 15.61
C ASP A 141 -3.23 7.83 15.08
N VAL A 142 -3.90 7.38 14.02
CA VAL A 142 -3.57 6.16 13.29
C VAL A 142 -3.60 6.45 11.80
N ILE A 143 -2.57 6.01 11.10
CA ILE A 143 -2.48 6.10 9.64
C ILE A 143 -2.24 4.71 9.07
N PHE A 144 -3.00 4.36 8.04
CA PHE A 144 -2.74 3.21 7.20
C PHE A 144 -2.12 3.67 5.88
N CYS A 145 -1.16 2.91 5.37
CA CYS A 145 -0.57 3.03 4.04
C CYS A 145 -0.34 1.61 3.54
N VAL A 146 -1.38 1.04 2.91
CA VAL A 146 -1.50 -0.40 2.64
C VAL A 146 -1.42 -0.64 1.15
N GLU A 147 -0.39 -1.37 0.71
CA GLU A 147 -0.16 -1.70 -0.71
C GLU A 147 -0.10 -0.42 -1.60
N VAL A 148 0.77 0.51 -1.21
CA VAL A 148 0.95 1.80 -1.91
C VAL A 148 2.39 2.02 -2.35
N LEU A 149 3.36 1.78 -1.46
CA LEU A 149 4.75 2.20 -1.69
C LEU A 149 5.42 1.45 -2.84
N GLU A 150 4.98 0.24 -3.15
CA GLU A 150 5.48 -0.58 -4.26
C GLU A 150 5.20 0.04 -5.63
N HIS A 151 4.21 0.91 -5.71
CA HIS A 151 3.81 1.62 -6.92
C HIS A 151 4.55 2.93 -7.16
N LEU A 152 5.32 3.42 -6.19
CA LEU A 152 5.84 4.78 -6.16
C LEU A 152 7.30 4.87 -6.63
N LEU A 153 7.64 5.91 -7.41
CA LEU A 153 9.02 6.18 -7.84
C LEU A 153 9.93 6.61 -6.67
N HIS A 154 9.37 7.32 -5.69
CA HIS A 154 10.10 7.83 -4.52
C HIS A 154 9.42 7.41 -3.23
N PRO A 155 9.43 6.10 -2.89
CA PRO A 155 8.70 5.58 -1.73
C PRO A 155 9.24 6.10 -0.40
N ASP A 156 10.51 6.49 -0.33
CA ASP A 156 11.12 7.12 0.83
C ASP A 156 10.54 8.52 1.12
N THR A 157 10.38 9.34 0.09
CA THR A 157 9.74 10.66 0.19
C THR A 157 8.27 10.51 0.61
N ALA A 158 7.56 9.60 -0.04
CA ALA A 158 6.16 9.31 0.28
C ALA A 158 5.99 8.88 1.75
N LEU A 159 6.78 7.92 2.22
CA LEU A 159 6.70 7.45 3.61
C LEU A 159 7.05 8.56 4.62
N ARG A 160 8.03 9.42 4.33
CA ARG A 160 8.33 10.60 5.19
C ARG A 160 7.15 11.56 5.26
N ASN A 161 6.46 11.82 4.14
CA ASN A 161 5.27 12.66 4.12
C ASN A 161 4.13 12.05 4.94
N VAL A 162 3.90 10.74 4.83
CA VAL A 162 2.93 10.01 5.65
C VAL A 162 3.26 10.11 7.14
N ILE A 163 4.54 9.90 7.52
CA ILE A 163 5.01 10.05 8.90
C ILE A 163 4.83 11.50 9.40
N GLY A 164 4.99 12.48 8.52
CA GLY A 164 4.74 13.90 8.82
C GLY A 164 3.30 14.20 9.22
N MET A 165 2.35 13.39 8.76
CA MET A 165 0.93 13.47 9.12
C MET A 165 0.59 12.78 10.45
N LEU A 166 1.57 12.18 11.14
CA LEU A 166 1.35 11.46 12.38
C LEU A 166 1.33 12.42 13.57
N ALA A 167 0.27 12.38 14.34
CA ALA A 167 0.17 13.08 15.61
C ALA A 167 1.22 12.57 16.61
N ASP A 168 1.46 13.31 17.69
CA ASP A 168 2.29 12.83 18.79
C ASP A 168 1.70 11.55 19.36
N SER A 169 2.56 10.56 19.63
CA SER A 169 2.17 9.19 20.06
C SER A 169 1.27 8.45 19.07
N GLY A 170 1.19 8.90 17.83
CA GLY A 170 0.43 8.20 16.77
C GLY A 170 1.19 7.02 16.18
N THR A 171 0.48 6.21 15.39
CA THR A 171 1.01 5.00 14.77
C THR A 171 0.69 4.96 13.26
N VAL A 172 1.70 4.62 12.46
CA VAL A 172 1.51 4.27 11.03
C VAL A 172 1.62 2.76 10.87
N LEU A 173 0.66 2.15 10.18
CA LEU A 173 0.72 0.77 9.70
C LEU A 173 0.97 0.80 8.19
N VAL A 174 2.03 0.14 7.77
CA VAL A 174 2.40 0.05 6.34
C VAL A 174 2.48 -1.41 5.95
N THR A 175 1.94 -1.75 4.78
CA THR A 175 2.22 -3.03 4.13
C THR A 175 2.69 -2.83 2.71
N VAL A 176 3.50 -3.76 2.25
CA VAL A 176 3.91 -3.91 0.85
C VAL A 176 4.02 -5.40 0.53
N PRO A 177 3.85 -5.82 -0.72
CA PRO A 177 4.03 -7.21 -1.09
C PRO A 177 5.40 -7.76 -0.72
N ASN A 178 5.48 -9.06 -0.43
CA ASN A 178 6.75 -9.75 -0.26
C ASN A 178 7.42 -9.94 -1.64
N GLY A 179 8.36 -9.08 -1.96
CA GLY A 179 9.06 -9.08 -3.25
C GLY A 179 9.84 -10.35 -3.60
N ARG A 180 9.92 -11.35 -2.69
CA ARG A 180 10.45 -12.67 -3.03
C ARG A 180 9.47 -13.51 -3.86
N ILE A 181 8.18 -13.23 -3.74
CA ILE A 181 7.12 -14.01 -4.37
C ILE A 181 6.20 -13.14 -5.23
N ASP A 182 6.27 -11.83 -5.07
CA ASP A 182 5.51 -10.88 -5.86
C ASP A 182 5.96 -10.89 -7.31
N THR A 183 5.00 -10.99 -8.22
CA THR A 183 5.21 -11.07 -9.67
C THR A 183 4.31 -10.11 -10.44
N PHE A 184 3.63 -9.20 -9.74
CA PHE A 184 2.74 -8.26 -10.38
C PHE A 184 3.54 -7.21 -11.17
N ASP A 185 3.27 -7.08 -12.44
CA ASP A 185 4.00 -6.22 -13.39
C ASP A 185 3.69 -4.72 -13.24
N GLY A 186 2.69 -4.37 -12.44
CA GLY A 186 2.38 -2.99 -12.03
C GLY A 186 3.23 -2.47 -10.87
N HIS A 187 3.95 -3.34 -10.15
CA HIS A 187 4.86 -2.93 -9.09
C HIS A 187 6.22 -2.50 -9.66
N ILE A 188 6.81 -1.47 -9.09
CA ILE A 188 8.16 -0.97 -9.44
C ILE A 188 9.16 -1.16 -8.30
N ASN A 189 8.68 -1.40 -7.07
CA ASN A 189 9.52 -1.74 -5.94
C ASN A 189 9.15 -3.13 -5.40
N PHE A 190 10.17 -3.98 -5.24
CA PHE A 190 10.04 -5.35 -4.78
C PHE A 190 10.90 -5.56 -3.53
N TRP A 191 10.32 -5.43 -2.34
CA TRP A 191 11.07 -5.62 -1.10
C TRP A 191 10.97 -7.06 -0.59
N SER A 192 12.12 -7.75 -0.51
CA SER A 192 12.20 -8.90 0.38
C SER A 192 12.08 -8.44 1.84
N PRO A 193 11.78 -9.32 2.81
CA PRO A 193 11.75 -8.94 4.22
C PRO A 193 13.03 -8.25 4.70
N GLU A 194 14.18 -8.64 4.17
CA GLU A 194 15.48 -8.06 4.54
C GLU A 194 15.65 -6.65 3.95
N SER A 195 15.37 -6.47 2.66
CA SER A 195 15.48 -5.16 2.01
C SER A 195 14.43 -4.18 2.52
N TRP A 196 13.25 -4.67 2.93
CA TRP A 196 12.24 -3.88 3.63
C TRP A 196 12.78 -3.31 4.94
N ASN A 197 13.43 -4.14 5.76
CA ASN A 197 14.07 -3.69 6.99
C ASN A 197 15.16 -2.63 6.74
N VAL A 198 15.96 -2.79 5.68
CA VAL A 198 16.98 -1.79 5.31
C VAL A 198 16.34 -0.48 4.88
N PHE A 199 15.30 -0.53 4.05
CA PHE A 199 14.55 0.65 3.63
C PHE A 199 14.00 1.42 4.82
N LEU A 200 13.33 0.74 5.75
CA LEU A 200 12.74 1.36 6.93
C LEU A 200 13.78 1.97 7.87
N LYS A 201 14.92 1.32 8.09
CA LYS A 201 16.03 1.89 8.88
C LYS A 201 16.52 3.21 8.31
N ASN A 202 16.56 3.35 6.99
CA ASN A 202 17.00 4.57 6.32
C ASN A 202 15.94 5.70 6.38
N VAL A 203 14.66 5.33 6.35
CA VAL A 203 13.56 6.33 6.34
C VAL A 203 13.14 6.73 7.74
N CYS A 204 13.17 5.80 8.70
CA CYS A 204 12.56 5.92 10.05
C CYS A 204 13.62 5.91 11.16
N ALA A 205 14.83 6.47 10.94
CA ALA A 205 15.96 6.34 11.86
C ALA A 205 15.66 6.74 13.31
N ASP A 206 14.79 7.76 13.50
CA ASP A 206 14.47 8.33 14.81
C ASP A 206 13.11 7.85 15.37
N LEU A 207 12.57 6.77 14.81
CA LEU A 207 11.25 6.25 15.16
C LEU A 207 11.35 4.82 15.69
N SER A 208 10.35 4.43 16.48
CA SER A 208 10.19 3.02 16.84
C SER A 208 9.53 2.27 15.68
N VAL A 209 10.21 1.23 15.17
CA VAL A 209 9.72 0.45 14.03
C VAL A 209 9.71 -1.02 14.39
N LYS A 210 8.57 -1.67 14.21
CA LYS A 210 8.42 -3.12 14.29
C LYS A 210 8.03 -3.64 12.91
N THR A 211 8.72 -4.66 12.43
CA THR A 211 8.53 -5.22 11.09
C THR A 211 8.39 -6.73 11.13
N GLY A 212 7.81 -7.29 10.10
CA GLY A 212 7.71 -8.73 9.89
C GLY A 212 6.99 -9.07 8.59
N LEU A 213 6.71 -10.35 8.45
CA LEU A 213 5.79 -10.87 7.44
C LEU A 213 4.42 -11.09 8.08
N MET A 214 3.35 -10.83 7.33
CA MET A 214 2.02 -11.28 7.70
C MET A 214 1.97 -12.82 7.73
N GLU A 215 1.01 -13.40 8.45
CA GLU A 215 0.94 -14.85 8.70
C GLU A 215 0.93 -15.70 7.42
N ASP A 216 0.34 -15.19 6.34
CA ASP A 216 0.31 -15.86 5.04
C ASP A 216 1.62 -15.74 4.24
N GLY A 217 2.57 -14.92 4.72
CA GLY A 217 3.86 -14.67 4.08
C GLY A 217 3.79 -13.82 2.80
N GLN A 218 2.60 -13.31 2.44
CA GLN A 218 2.39 -12.57 1.20
C GLN A 218 2.88 -11.12 1.29
N ASN A 219 2.77 -10.51 2.48
CA ASN A 219 3.06 -9.09 2.66
C ASN A 219 4.07 -8.86 3.79
N ASN A 220 5.01 -7.95 3.54
CA ASN A 220 5.79 -7.33 4.60
C ASN A 220 4.93 -6.29 5.32
N TYR A 221 5.13 -6.12 6.62
CA TYR A 221 4.50 -5.03 7.35
C TYR A 221 5.53 -4.18 8.11
N ALA A 222 5.12 -2.96 8.44
CA ALA A 222 5.77 -2.11 9.43
C ALA A 222 4.72 -1.44 10.31
N VAL A 223 4.99 -1.41 11.62
CA VAL A 223 4.27 -0.59 12.60
C VAL A 223 5.26 0.44 13.11
N ILE A 224 5.02 1.71 12.77
CA ILE A 224 5.91 2.83 13.00
C ILE A 224 5.25 3.76 14.02
N THR A 225 5.93 4.06 15.13
CA THR A 225 5.42 4.97 16.16
C THR A 225 6.43 6.08 16.43
N LYS A 226 5.93 7.30 16.63
CA LYS A 226 6.75 8.35 17.23
C LYS A 226 7.05 7.94 18.67
N SER A 227 8.32 7.80 19.04
CA SER A 227 8.70 7.70 20.42
C SER A 227 8.21 8.95 21.15
N GLU A 228 7.63 8.78 22.35
CA GLU A 228 7.41 9.94 23.23
C GLU A 228 8.76 10.64 23.37
N SER A 229 8.85 11.88 22.90
CA SER A 229 9.99 12.74 23.21
C SER A 229 10.05 12.77 24.74
N LEU A 230 11.12 12.25 25.32
CA LEU A 230 11.46 12.51 26.70
C LEU A 230 11.55 14.04 26.81
N VAL A 231 10.48 14.66 27.24
CA VAL A 231 10.52 16.06 27.69
C VAL A 231 11.44 16.00 28.89
N THR A 232 12.72 16.26 28.66
CA THR A 232 13.65 16.57 29.75
C THR A 232 13.12 17.83 30.39
N ALA A 233 12.41 17.64 31.51
CA ALA A 233 12.08 18.73 32.40
C ALA A 233 13.42 19.34 32.89
N ASN A 234 13.73 20.51 32.38
CA ASN A 234 14.74 21.41 32.96
C ASN A 234 14.12 22.17 34.11
#